data_f7d1273ca4df583113c2505462eaf7da
#
_entry.id   f7d1273ca4df583113c2505462eaf7da
#
_cell.length_a   1.000
_cell.length_b   1.000
_cell.length_c   1.000
_cell.angle_alpha   90.00
_cell.angle_beta   90.00
_cell.angle_gamma   90.00
#
_symmetry.space_group_name_H-M   'P 1'
#
loop_
_entity.id
_entity.type
_entity.pdbx_description
1 polymer ?
#
loop_
_entity_poly.entity_id
_entity_poly.type
_entity_poly.pdbx_seq_one_letter_code
_entity_poly.pdbx_strand_id
1 'polypeptide(L)'
;MLPEGKKLGGAPANFAFHAGQFGLNSIAVSALGEDKLADETVQQLEEKGLQYCMPRVPYPTGTVQVKLDDEGIPTYDIKENVAWDNIPFTDEVKAIAENTKAVCWGSLAQRNVVSRETIYKFLDATPADCMKIFDINLRQDFYTKDVICESMKRCNVLKINDEELVLIGRMFGYPGLDIENKCWLILGKYDLDMLVLTCSVNGSYVFTPGEM
;
A
#
# COMPACT_ATOMS: atom_id res chain seq x y z
N MET A 1 -15.88 -5.97 10.59
CA MET A 1 -16.86 -4.86 10.43
C MET A 1 -16.83 -4.07 11.72
N LEU A 2 -16.71 -2.76 11.62
CA LEU A 2 -16.86 -1.90 12.80
C LEU A 2 -18.30 -2.04 13.36
N PRO A 3 -18.54 -1.73 14.65
CA PRO A 3 -19.89 -1.79 15.23
C PRO A 3 -20.95 -1.00 14.46
N GLU A 4 -20.51 -0.02 13.65
CA GLU A 4 -21.34 0.88 12.84
C GLU A 4 -21.64 0.36 11.40
N GLY A 5 -21.37 -0.91 11.08
CA GLY A 5 -21.66 -1.49 9.77
C GLY A 5 -20.44 -1.60 8.83
N LYS A 6 -20.71 -1.86 7.54
CA LYS A 6 -19.69 -1.96 6.50
C LYS A 6 -19.24 -0.59 6.07
N LYS A 7 -17.94 -0.35 6.04
CA LYS A 7 -17.32 0.89 5.50
C LYS A 7 -16.32 0.55 4.42
N LEU A 8 -16.28 1.37 3.37
CA LEU A 8 -15.21 1.35 2.40
C LEU A 8 -13.90 1.68 3.13
N GLY A 9 -12.89 0.87 2.91
CA GLY A 9 -11.58 1.03 3.54
C GLY A 9 -10.46 0.47 2.66
N GLY A 10 -9.28 0.39 3.23
CA GLY A 10 -8.06 -0.06 2.58
C GLY A 10 -7.13 1.11 2.23
N ALA A 11 -5.83 0.87 2.42
CA ALA A 11 -4.83 1.91 2.24
C ALA A 11 -4.84 2.53 0.83
N PRO A 12 -4.94 1.75 -0.28
CA PRO A 12 -4.96 2.33 -1.62
C PRO A 12 -6.16 3.24 -1.88
N ALA A 13 -7.36 2.83 -1.46
CA ALA A 13 -8.56 3.65 -1.63
C ALA A 13 -8.50 4.93 -0.80
N ASN A 14 -8.01 4.86 0.44
CA ASN A 14 -7.83 6.03 1.29
C ASN A 14 -6.79 6.98 0.71
N PHE A 15 -5.65 6.46 0.21
CA PHE A 15 -4.62 7.28 -0.42
C PHE A 15 -5.19 8.01 -1.65
N ALA A 16 -5.86 7.30 -2.56
CA ALA A 16 -6.46 7.88 -3.75
C ALA A 16 -7.54 8.92 -3.39
N PHE A 17 -8.39 8.64 -2.40
CA PHE A 17 -9.40 9.59 -1.93
C PHE A 17 -8.77 10.90 -1.44
N HIS A 18 -7.78 10.82 -0.55
CA HIS A 18 -7.13 12.02 -0.03
C HIS A 18 -6.34 12.78 -1.09
N ALA A 19 -5.66 12.08 -2.01
CA ALA A 19 -5.01 12.72 -3.15
C ALA A 19 -6.03 13.49 -4.02
N GLY A 20 -7.21 12.91 -4.25
CA GLY A 20 -8.32 13.58 -4.93
C GLY A 20 -8.82 14.83 -4.21
N GLN A 21 -8.86 14.85 -2.87
CA GLN A 21 -9.23 16.03 -2.08
C GLN A 21 -8.23 17.19 -2.25
N PHE A 22 -6.98 16.89 -2.60
CA PHE A 22 -5.97 17.91 -2.97
C PHE A 22 -6.03 18.32 -4.46
N GLY A 23 -7.05 17.88 -5.19
CA GLY A 23 -7.25 18.25 -6.60
C GLY A 23 -6.45 17.40 -7.59
N LEU A 24 -5.86 16.30 -7.16
CA LEU A 24 -5.15 15.37 -8.04
C LEU A 24 -6.14 14.42 -8.73
N ASN A 25 -5.87 14.07 -9.99
CA ASN A 25 -6.57 12.99 -10.67
C ASN A 25 -6.06 11.64 -10.17
N SER A 26 -6.75 11.03 -9.22
CA SER A 26 -6.31 9.83 -8.53
C SER A 26 -7.24 8.65 -8.81
N ILE A 27 -6.65 7.47 -9.07
CA ILE A 27 -7.36 6.25 -9.42
C ILE A 27 -6.93 5.14 -8.44
N ALA A 28 -7.90 4.50 -7.80
CA ALA A 28 -7.64 3.30 -6.99
C ALA A 28 -7.63 2.07 -7.90
N VAL A 29 -6.50 1.33 -7.95
CA VAL A 29 -6.38 0.09 -8.71
C VAL A 29 -6.46 -1.10 -7.77
N SER A 30 -7.37 -2.04 -8.04
CA SER A 30 -7.58 -3.26 -7.26
C SER A 30 -8.35 -4.30 -8.08
N ALA A 31 -9.00 -5.27 -7.43
CA ALA A 31 -9.98 -6.15 -8.04
C ALA A 31 -11.17 -6.38 -7.09
N LEU A 32 -12.34 -6.67 -7.65
CA LEU A 32 -13.56 -6.99 -6.93
C LEU A 32 -14.08 -8.37 -7.36
N GLY A 33 -14.84 -9.00 -6.49
CA GLY A 33 -15.53 -10.25 -6.80
C GLY A 33 -16.76 -10.05 -7.69
N GLU A 34 -17.37 -11.16 -8.08
CA GLU A 34 -18.66 -11.21 -8.78
C GLU A 34 -19.80 -11.38 -7.77
N ASP A 35 -19.79 -10.57 -6.71
CA ASP A 35 -20.71 -10.68 -5.57
C ASP A 35 -21.38 -9.34 -5.23
N LYS A 36 -22.45 -9.43 -4.43
CA LYS A 36 -23.19 -8.24 -3.98
C LYS A 36 -22.32 -7.22 -3.22
N LEU A 37 -21.29 -7.70 -2.51
CA LEU A 37 -20.39 -6.82 -1.77
C LEU A 37 -19.56 -5.95 -2.72
N ALA A 38 -19.21 -6.48 -3.89
CA ALA A 38 -18.56 -5.72 -4.94
C ALA A 38 -19.44 -4.58 -5.46
N ASP A 39 -20.75 -4.84 -5.65
CA ASP A 39 -21.70 -3.81 -6.10
C ASP A 39 -21.88 -2.72 -5.03
N GLU A 40 -22.00 -3.11 -3.76
CA GLU A 40 -22.03 -2.19 -2.62
C GLU A 40 -20.73 -1.35 -2.53
N THR A 41 -19.60 -1.96 -2.87
CA THR A 41 -18.27 -1.26 -2.88
C THR A 41 -18.21 -0.23 -4.01
N VAL A 42 -18.64 -0.60 -5.22
CA VAL A 42 -18.69 0.32 -6.37
C VAL A 42 -19.59 1.52 -6.05
N GLN A 43 -20.78 1.27 -5.53
CA GLN A 43 -21.68 2.35 -5.14
C GLN A 43 -21.02 3.33 -4.16
N GLN A 44 -20.33 2.82 -3.12
CA GLN A 44 -19.63 3.69 -2.15
C GLN A 44 -18.45 4.47 -2.77
N LEU A 45 -17.74 3.88 -3.76
CA LEU A 45 -16.70 4.58 -4.49
C LEU A 45 -17.27 5.76 -5.31
N GLU A 46 -18.39 5.50 -6.02
CA GLU A 46 -19.09 6.51 -6.81
C GLU A 46 -19.68 7.63 -5.95
N GLU A 47 -20.33 7.29 -4.82
CA GLU A 47 -20.85 8.27 -3.87
C GLU A 47 -19.75 9.20 -3.30
N LYS A 48 -18.50 8.70 -3.19
CA LYS A 48 -17.33 9.48 -2.76
C LYS A 48 -16.64 10.21 -3.92
N GLY A 49 -17.06 10.02 -5.16
CA GLY A 49 -16.42 10.58 -6.34
C GLY A 49 -14.99 10.04 -6.57
N LEU A 50 -14.68 8.84 -6.04
CA LEU A 50 -13.36 8.22 -6.19
C LEU A 50 -13.29 7.44 -7.52
N GLN A 51 -12.34 7.79 -8.36
CA GLN A 51 -12.06 7.01 -9.58
C GLN A 51 -11.39 5.68 -9.21
N TYR A 52 -11.77 4.64 -9.95
CA TYR A 52 -11.24 3.28 -9.71
C TYR A 52 -11.09 2.51 -11.00
N CYS A 53 -10.13 1.57 -11.00
CA CYS A 53 -10.00 0.50 -11.98
C CYS A 53 -9.93 -0.81 -11.19
N MET A 54 -11.06 -1.51 -11.13
CA MET A 54 -11.24 -2.72 -10.32
C MET A 54 -11.95 -3.81 -11.12
N PRO A 55 -11.22 -4.53 -12.00
CA PRO A 55 -11.79 -5.65 -12.75
C PRO A 55 -12.48 -6.67 -11.84
N ARG A 56 -13.57 -7.29 -12.34
CA ARG A 56 -14.23 -8.40 -11.65
C ARG A 56 -13.43 -9.69 -11.88
N VAL A 57 -13.25 -10.45 -10.80
CA VAL A 57 -12.52 -11.72 -10.80
C VAL A 57 -13.33 -12.80 -10.07
N PRO A 58 -13.14 -14.10 -10.39
CA PRO A 58 -13.90 -15.21 -9.80
C PRO A 58 -13.43 -15.54 -8.37
N TYR A 59 -13.23 -14.51 -7.55
CA TYR A 59 -12.86 -14.61 -6.14
C TYR A 59 -13.77 -13.69 -5.33
N PRO A 60 -14.06 -14.00 -4.05
CA PRO A 60 -14.91 -13.15 -3.23
C PRO A 60 -14.30 -11.77 -3.03
N THR A 61 -15.13 -10.74 -2.97
CA THR A 61 -14.70 -9.39 -2.60
C THR A 61 -14.05 -9.39 -1.23
N GLY A 62 -12.86 -8.80 -1.14
CA GLY A 62 -12.06 -8.82 0.07
C GLY A 62 -12.67 -8.02 1.21
N THR A 63 -12.62 -8.58 2.41
CA THR A 63 -13.07 -7.93 3.64
C THR A 63 -12.02 -8.00 4.73
N VAL A 64 -12.01 -6.97 5.57
CA VAL A 64 -11.30 -6.97 6.84
C VAL A 64 -12.33 -6.89 7.96
N GLN A 65 -12.36 -7.90 8.81
CA GLN A 65 -13.22 -7.90 9.99
C GLN A 65 -12.43 -7.33 11.16
N VAL A 66 -13.00 -6.32 11.80
CA VAL A 66 -12.42 -5.74 13.03
C VAL A 66 -13.21 -6.31 14.20
N LYS A 67 -12.53 -7.00 15.09
CA LYS A 67 -13.08 -7.45 16.38
C LYS A 67 -12.41 -6.62 17.46
N LEU A 68 -13.20 -6.07 18.36
CA LEU A 68 -12.68 -5.45 19.58
C LEU A 68 -12.63 -6.52 20.67
N ASP A 69 -11.56 -6.59 21.43
CA ASP A 69 -11.49 -7.37 22.65
C ASP A 69 -12.21 -6.64 23.80
N ASP A 70 -12.18 -7.26 25.01
CA ASP A 70 -12.85 -6.72 26.20
C ASP A 70 -12.22 -5.38 26.66
N GLU A 71 -10.99 -5.06 26.22
CA GLU A 71 -10.27 -3.81 26.50
C GLU A 71 -10.45 -2.77 25.38
N GLY A 72 -11.22 -3.12 24.32
CA GLY A 72 -11.45 -2.25 23.16
C GLY A 72 -10.30 -2.24 22.15
N ILE A 73 -9.34 -3.16 22.25
CA ILE A 73 -8.20 -3.26 21.33
C ILE A 73 -8.66 -3.95 20.04
N PRO A 74 -8.45 -3.35 18.85
CA PRO A 74 -8.91 -3.94 17.61
C PRO A 74 -8.01 -5.09 17.14
N THR A 75 -8.60 -6.23 16.87
CA THR A 75 -7.98 -7.35 16.15
C THR A 75 -8.53 -7.37 14.73
N TYR A 76 -7.63 -7.53 13.76
CA TYR A 76 -7.98 -7.54 12.33
C TYR A 76 -7.95 -8.97 11.79
N ASP A 77 -9.06 -9.43 11.23
CA ASP A 77 -9.14 -10.69 10.47
C ASP A 77 -9.16 -10.34 8.99
N ILE A 78 -8.01 -10.49 8.33
CA ILE A 78 -7.82 -10.18 6.91
C ILE A 78 -7.98 -11.47 6.12
N LYS A 79 -9.09 -11.60 5.40
CA LYS A 79 -9.38 -12.80 4.60
C LYS A 79 -8.37 -12.99 3.48
N GLU A 80 -7.99 -14.25 3.25
CA GLU A 80 -7.11 -14.67 2.15
C GLU A 80 -7.93 -15.22 0.97
N ASN A 81 -7.27 -15.36 -0.19
CA ASN A 81 -7.87 -15.86 -1.43
C ASN A 81 -9.09 -15.03 -1.87
N VAL A 82 -8.96 -13.73 -1.78
CA VAL A 82 -9.98 -12.75 -2.15
C VAL A 82 -9.61 -12.03 -3.45
N ALA A 83 -10.52 -11.22 -3.97
CA ALA A 83 -10.35 -10.55 -5.25
C ALA A 83 -9.05 -9.72 -5.36
N TRP A 84 -8.72 -8.92 -4.35
CA TRP A 84 -7.49 -8.11 -4.38
C TRP A 84 -6.18 -8.90 -4.18
N ASP A 85 -6.24 -10.20 -3.93
CA ASP A 85 -5.10 -11.12 -4.05
C ASP A 85 -4.84 -11.53 -5.52
N ASN A 86 -5.80 -11.26 -6.43
CA ASN A 86 -5.83 -11.72 -7.81
C ASN A 86 -6.08 -10.57 -8.79
N ILE A 87 -5.42 -9.44 -8.61
CA ILE A 87 -5.52 -8.26 -9.49
C ILE A 87 -4.91 -8.60 -10.86
N PRO A 88 -5.67 -8.59 -11.95
CA PRO A 88 -5.14 -8.88 -13.26
C PRO A 88 -4.43 -7.66 -13.87
N PHE A 89 -3.38 -7.88 -14.65
CA PHE A 89 -2.73 -6.83 -15.43
C PHE A 89 -3.43 -6.72 -16.80
N THR A 90 -4.51 -5.94 -16.83
CA THR A 90 -5.30 -5.70 -18.04
C THR A 90 -4.71 -4.57 -18.90
N ASP A 91 -5.17 -4.42 -20.15
CA ASP A 91 -4.78 -3.29 -21.00
C ASP A 91 -5.17 -1.94 -20.37
N GLU A 92 -6.29 -1.88 -19.66
CA GLU A 92 -6.71 -0.69 -18.92
C GLU A 92 -5.74 -0.36 -17.78
N VAL A 93 -5.37 -1.34 -16.97
CA VAL A 93 -4.37 -1.18 -15.88
C VAL A 93 -3.03 -0.73 -16.45
N LYS A 94 -2.62 -1.29 -17.61
CA LYS A 94 -1.41 -0.89 -18.31
C LYS A 94 -1.48 0.56 -18.80
N ALA A 95 -2.58 0.95 -19.42
CA ALA A 95 -2.77 2.32 -19.90
C ALA A 95 -2.75 3.35 -18.75
N ILE A 96 -3.30 2.99 -17.58
CA ILE A 96 -3.18 3.81 -16.37
C ILE A 96 -1.71 3.92 -15.95
N ALA A 97 -0.97 2.82 -15.89
CA ALA A 97 0.44 2.83 -15.50
C ALA A 97 1.29 3.74 -16.38
N GLU A 98 1.15 3.63 -17.72
CA GLU A 98 1.89 4.40 -18.71
C GLU A 98 1.65 5.93 -18.62
N ASN A 99 0.54 6.36 -18.01
CA ASN A 99 0.18 7.77 -17.83
C ASN A 99 0.27 8.24 -16.36
N THR A 100 0.80 7.40 -15.46
CA THR A 100 0.86 7.70 -14.02
C THR A 100 2.06 8.58 -13.69
N LYS A 101 1.82 9.69 -12.98
CA LYS A 101 2.84 10.61 -12.46
C LYS A 101 3.30 10.23 -11.05
N ALA A 102 2.42 9.58 -10.28
CA ALA A 102 2.73 9.10 -8.94
C ALA A 102 1.95 7.82 -8.66
N VAL A 103 2.61 6.81 -8.11
CA VAL A 103 2.00 5.55 -7.69
C VAL A 103 2.34 5.24 -6.24
N CYS A 104 1.35 4.79 -5.46
CA CYS A 104 1.56 4.32 -4.10
C CYS A 104 1.09 2.87 -3.97
N TRP A 105 1.92 2.02 -3.38
CA TRP A 105 1.57 0.63 -3.08
C TRP A 105 2.12 0.19 -1.73
N GLY A 106 1.58 -0.91 -1.19
CA GLY A 106 2.01 -1.47 0.08
C GLY A 106 2.44 -2.94 -0.03
N SER A 107 2.83 -3.53 1.11
CA SER A 107 3.26 -4.92 1.18
C SER A 107 2.10 -5.92 1.10
N LEU A 108 0.94 -5.61 1.69
CA LEU A 108 -0.15 -6.56 1.90
C LEU A 108 -0.70 -7.18 0.61
N ALA A 109 -0.93 -6.38 -0.43
CA ALA A 109 -1.43 -6.88 -1.72
C ALA A 109 -0.42 -7.77 -2.46
N GLN A 110 0.83 -7.78 -2.03
CA GLN A 110 1.91 -8.59 -2.60
C GLN A 110 2.03 -9.99 -1.97
N ARG A 111 1.20 -10.31 -0.97
CA ARG A 111 1.19 -11.63 -0.33
C ARG A 111 0.87 -12.76 -1.34
N ASN A 112 0.00 -12.50 -2.31
CA ASN A 112 -0.27 -13.42 -3.41
C ASN A 112 0.57 -13.06 -4.65
N VAL A 113 1.08 -14.08 -5.33
CA VAL A 113 1.97 -13.93 -6.50
C VAL A 113 1.28 -13.18 -7.64
N VAL A 114 -0.02 -13.41 -7.88
CA VAL A 114 -0.78 -12.80 -9.00
C VAL A 114 -0.79 -11.27 -8.88
N SER A 115 -1.24 -10.76 -7.74
CA SER A 115 -1.27 -9.31 -7.51
C SER A 115 0.13 -8.71 -7.41
N ARG A 116 1.09 -9.44 -6.83
CA ARG A 116 2.50 -9.01 -6.79
C ARG A 116 3.09 -8.82 -8.18
N GLU A 117 2.89 -9.76 -9.08
CA GLU A 117 3.35 -9.63 -10.47
C GLU A 117 2.65 -8.49 -11.20
N THR A 118 1.37 -8.28 -10.96
CA THR A 118 0.64 -7.14 -11.51
C THR A 118 1.19 -5.81 -11.01
N ILE A 119 1.48 -5.69 -9.70
CA ILE A 119 2.13 -4.50 -9.12
C ILE A 119 3.48 -4.26 -9.81
N TYR A 120 4.31 -5.28 -9.97
CA TYR A 120 5.62 -5.13 -10.62
C TYR A 120 5.50 -4.70 -12.08
N LYS A 121 4.61 -5.32 -12.86
CA LYS A 121 4.32 -4.93 -14.24
C LYS A 121 3.81 -3.49 -14.34
N PHE A 122 2.99 -3.07 -13.38
CA PHE A 122 2.51 -1.69 -13.29
C PHE A 122 3.68 -0.72 -13.08
N LEU A 123 4.54 -1.00 -12.09
CA LEU A 123 5.71 -0.16 -11.79
C LEU A 123 6.70 -0.10 -12.95
N ASP A 124 6.89 -1.21 -13.66
CA ASP A 124 7.77 -1.30 -14.83
C ASP A 124 7.21 -0.53 -16.04
N ALA A 125 5.87 -0.36 -16.13
CA ALA A 125 5.20 0.37 -17.20
C ALA A 125 5.08 1.89 -16.94
N THR A 126 5.38 2.36 -15.73
CA THR A 126 5.31 3.80 -15.41
C THR A 126 6.42 4.60 -16.09
N PRO A 127 6.20 5.89 -16.41
CA PRO A 127 7.24 6.80 -16.89
C PRO A 127 8.46 6.85 -15.95
N ALA A 128 9.64 7.19 -16.51
CA ALA A 128 10.88 7.23 -15.74
C ALA A 128 10.87 8.30 -14.64
N ASP A 129 10.12 9.39 -14.82
CA ASP A 129 9.93 10.48 -13.88
C ASP A 129 8.76 10.25 -12.89
N CYS A 130 8.17 9.07 -12.88
CA CYS A 130 7.09 8.73 -11.97
C CYS A 130 7.56 8.68 -10.51
N MET A 131 6.84 9.35 -9.61
CA MET A 131 7.04 9.21 -8.18
C MET A 131 6.49 7.86 -7.71
N LYS A 132 7.38 6.98 -7.26
CA LYS A 132 7.08 5.61 -6.82
C LYS A 132 7.15 5.50 -5.31
N ILE A 133 5.99 5.55 -4.65
CA ILE A 133 5.87 5.60 -3.19
C ILE A 133 5.57 4.20 -2.66
N PHE A 134 6.51 3.61 -1.93
CA PHE A 134 6.29 2.38 -1.19
C PHE A 134 5.93 2.69 0.27
N ASP A 135 4.67 2.48 0.65
CA ASP A 135 4.24 2.47 2.05
C ASP A 135 4.34 1.03 2.56
N ILE A 136 5.34 0.73 3.41
CA ILE A 136 5.61 -0.63 3.89
C ILE A 136 4.34 -1.25 4.48
N ASN A 137 3.69 -0.56 5.40
CA ASN A 137 2.37 -0.87 5.94
C ASN A 137 2.16 -2.35 6.25
N LEU A 138 3.01 -2.91 7.12
CA LEU A 138 3.00 -4.32 7.49
C LEU A 138 1.67 -4.71 8.16
N ARG A 139 1.16 -5.88 7.79
CA ARG A 139 -0.04 -6.45 8.39
C ARG A 139 0.18 -7.93 8.69
N GLN A 140 0.02 -8.31 9.97
CA GLN A 140 0.22 -9.68 10.43
C GLN A 140 1.55 -10.24 9.89
N ASP A 141 1.54 -11.46 9.36
CA ASP A 141 2.70 -12.12 8.74
C ASP A 141 2.64 -12.15 7.20
N PHE A 142 1.80 -11.26 6.60
CA PHE A 142 1.58 -11.20 5.15
C PHE A 142 2.69 -10.43 4.41
N TYR A 143 3.94 -10.62 4.80
CA TYR A 143 5.10 -10.03 4.14
C TYR A 143 6.30 -10.98 4.23
N THR A 144 7.24 -10.80 3.33
CA THR A 144 8.53 -11.50 3.37
C THR A 144 9.66 -10.51 3.16
N LYS A 145 10.86 -10.89 3.58
CA LYS A 145 12.07 -10.09 3.34
C LYS A 145 12.25 -9.76 1.86
N ASP A 146 11.98 -10.73 0.98
CA ASP A 146 12.14 -10.57 -0.46
C ASP A 146 11.14 -9.56 -1.04
N VAL A 147 9.86 -9.64 -0.65
CA VAL A 147 8.83 -8.68 -1.06
C VAL A 147 9.21 -7.26 -0.65
N ILE A 148 9.64 -7.07 0.58
CA ILE A 148 10.07 -5.76 1.08
C ILE A 148 11.31 -5.26 0.31
N CYS A 149 12.33 -6.12 0.14
CA CYS A 149 13.55 -5.77 -0.58
C CYS A 149 13.27 -5.37 -2.03
N GLU A 150 12.47 -6.17 -2.74
CA GLU A 150 12.11 -5.89 -4.13
C GLU A 150 11.25 -4.62 -4.29
N SER A 151 10.38 -4.33 -3.32
CA SER A 151 9.62 -3.08 -3.31
C SER A 151 10.51 -1.86 -3.04
N MET A 152 11.45 -1.97 -2.09
CA MET A 152 12.41 -0.89 -1.81
C MET A 152 13.35 -0.60 -2.99
N LYS A 153 13.70 -1.60 -3.81
CA LYS A 153 14.48 -1.40 -5.04
C LYS A 153 13.72 -0.70 -6.16
N ARG A 154 12.38 -0.75 -6.11
CA ARG A 154 11.50 -0.18 -7.14
C ARG A 154 10.92 1.18 -6.78
N CYS A 155 10.99 1.59 -5.52
CA CYS A 155 10.51 2.90 -5.09
C CYS A 155 11.63 3.95 -5.16
N ASN A 156 11.22 5.22 -5.27
CA ASN A 156 12.08 6.37 -5.01
C ASN A 156 11.62 7.17 -3.78
N VAL A 157 10.42 6.86 -3.26
CA VAL A 157 9.94 7.39 -1.97
C VAL A 157 9.53 6.21 -1.09
N LEU A 158 10.09 6.14 0.11
CA LEU A 158 9.75 5.14 1.12
C LEU A 158 8.99 5.80 2.28
N LYS A 159 7.82 5.27 2.63
CA LYS A 159 7.12 5.61 3.87
C LYS A 159 7.16 4.41 4.81
N ILE A 160 7.57 4.66 6.04
CA ILE A 160 7.73 3.65 7.09
C ILE A 160 7.36 4.26 8.45
N ASN A 161 6.82 3.48 9.37
CA ASN A 161 6.66 3.92 10.74
C ASN A 161 7.82 3.43 11.63
N ASP A 162 7.90 3.94 12.86
CA ASP A 162 8.98 3.65 13.80
C ASP A 162 9.03 2.17 14.23
N GLU A 163 7.87 1.52 14.43
CA GLU A 163 7.79 0.09 14.76
C GLU A 163 8.24 -0.78 13.58
N GLU A 164 7.78 -0.46 12.39
CA GLU A 164 8.21 -1.11 11.13
C GLU A 164 9.72 -0.95 10.91
N LEU A 165 10.26 0.23 11.17
CA LEU A 165 11.69 0.50 11.02
C LEU A 165 12.55 -0.37 11.96
N VAL A 166 12.10 -0.61 13.19
CA VAL A 166 12.75 -1.54 14.12
C VAL A 166 12.74 -2.97 13.57
N LEU A 167 11.58 -3.41 13.06
CA LEU A 167 11.42 -4.75 12.50
C LEU A 167 12.31 -4.94 11.25
N ILE A 168 12.29 -3.96 10.33
CA ILE A 168 13.12 -3.94 9.13
C ILE A 168 14.62 -3.95 9.50
N GLY A 169 15.02 -3.17 10.51
CA GLY A 169 16.39 -3.17 11.00
C GLY A 169 16.86 -4.56 11.47
N ARG A 170 16.00 -5.30 12.15
CA ARG A 170 16.29 -6.70 12.56
C ARG A 170 16.35 -7.64 11.36
N MET A 171 15.39 -7.54 10.46
CA MET A 171 15.27 -8.39 9.26
C MET A 171 16.47 -8.24 8.32
N PHE A 172 16.99 -7.03 8.18
CA PHE A 172 18.09 -6.71 7.26
C PHE A 172 19.49 -6.67 7.91
N GLY A 173 19.59 -6.97 9.22
CA GLY A 173 20.87 -7.21 9.89
C GLY A 173 21.53 -5.96 10.51
N TYR A 174 20.76 -4.90 10.79
CA TYR A 174 21.25 -3.69 11.49
C TYR A 174 20.39 -3.31 12.70
N PRO A 175 20.15 -4.26 13.65
CA PRO A 175 19.29 -4.01 14.80
C PRO A 175 19.85 -2.96 15.76
N GLY A 176 21.18 -2.82 15.82
CA GLY A 176 21.88 -1.96 16.78
C GLY A 176 21.96 -0.48 16.39
N LEU A 177 21.58 -0.11 15.16
CA LEU A 177 21.53 1.29 14.77
C LEU A 177 20.34 1.98 15.43
N ASP A 178 20.48 3.26 15.80
CA ASP A 178 19.37 4.11 16.18
C ASP A 178 18.42 4.39 15.01
N ILE A 179 17.31 5.03 15.30
CA ILE A 179 16.25 5.30 14.32
C ILE A 179 16.78 6.15 13.14
N GLU A 180 17.49 7.23 13.43
CA GLU A 180 17.99 8.17 12.44
C GLU A 180 19.02 7.50 11.52
N ASN A 181 20.02 6.82 12.07
CA ASN A 181 21.02 6.10 11.31
C ASN A 181 20.43 4.97 10.45
N LYS A 182 19.34 4.30 10.91
CA LYS A 182 18.61 3.34 10.08
C LYS A 182 17.98 4.03 8.87
N CYS A 183 17.36 5.20 9.05
CA CYS A 183 16.75 5.95 7.95
C CYS A 183 17.80 6.37 6.90
N TRP A 184 18.92 6.94 7.34
CA TRP A 184 20.04 7.31 6.45
C TRP A 184 20.62 6.12 5.72
N LEU A 185 20.80 4.98 6.41
CA LEU A 185 21.30 3.75 5.79
C LEU A 185 20.34 3.24 4.70
N ILE A 186 19.04 3.21 4.97
CA ILE A 186 18.05 2.76 3.99
C ILE A 186 17.98 3.70 2.81
N LEU A 187 17.93 5.01 3.05
CA LEU A 187 17.89 6.05 2.03
C LEU A 187 19.07 5.90 1.06
N GLY A 188 20.30 5.81 1.57
CA GLY A 188 21.49 5.67 0.73
C GLY A 188 21.60 4.29 0.07
N LYS A 189 21.23 3.20 0.77
CA LYS A 189 21.32 1.84 0.23
C LYS A 189 20.40 1.59 -0.97
N TYR A 190 19.24 2.21 -0.99
CA TYR A 190 18.22 2.03 -2.03
C TYR A 190 18.12 3.21 -3.00
N ASP A 191 19.04 4.18 -2.87
CA ASP A 191 19.10 5.39 -3.71
C ASP A 191 17.75 6.12 -3.77
N LEU A 192 17.17 6.35 -2.59
CA LEU A 192 15.85 6.96 -2.47
C LEU A 192 15.95 8.50 -2.59
N ASP A 193 14.99 9.11 -3.26
CA ASP A 193 14.80 10.56 -3.27
C ASP A 193 14.26 11.08 -1.93
N MET A 194 13.49 10.22 -1.21
CA MET A 194 12.88 10.59 0.06
C MET A 194 12.57 9.37 0.92
N LEU A 195 12.75 9.50 2.23
CA LEU A 195 12.22 8.59 3.23
C LEU A 195 11.36 9.36 4.23
N VAL A 196 10.11 8.94 4.41
CA VAL A 196 9.17 9.51 5.37
C VAL A 196 9.00 8.53 6.53
N LEU A 197 9.49 8.92 7.71
CA LEU A 197 9.30 8.19 8.95
C LEU A 197 8.13 8.80 9.73
N THR A 198 7.13 7.99 10.06
CA THR A 198 6.00 8.40 10.91
C THR A 198 6.16 7.84 12.32
N CYS A 199 5.91 8.67 13.36
CA CYS A 199 6.13 8.35 14.76
C CYS A 199 4.86 8.60 15.60
N SER A 200 3.69 8.21 15.08
CA SER A 200 2.41 8.36 15.78
C SER A 200 2.20 9.80 16.30
N VAL A 201 1.98 9.97 17.61
CA VAL A 201 1.76 11.27 18.25
C VAL A 201 3.00 12.19 18.24
N ASN A 202 4.18 11.63 17.98
CA ASN A 202 5.44 12.38 17.91
C ASN A 202 5.69 13.02 16.53
N GLY A 203 4.72 12.92 15.62
CA GLY A 203 4.79 13.52 14.28
C GLY A 203 5.51 12.66 13.25
N SER A 204 6.22 13.29 12.32
CA SER A 204 6.94 12.62 11.24
C SER A 204 8.24 13.35 10.91
N TYR A 205 9.19 12.59 10.37
CA TYR A 205 10.49 13.08 9.88
C TYR A 205 10.62 12.75 8.39
N VAL A 206 11.23 13.65 7.64
CA VAL A 206 11.52 13.48 6.23
C VAL A 206 13.02 13.54 6.04
N PHE A 207 13.58 12.53 5.36
CA PHE A 207 14.99 12.42 5.02
C PHE A 207 15.13 12.54 3.51
N THR A 208 16.03 13.43 3.03
CA THR A 208 16.33 13.63 1.61
C THR A 208 17.83 13.67 1.37
N PRO A 209 18.35 13.22 0.21
CA PRO A 209 19.77 13.29 -0.08
C PRO A 209 20.28 14.74 -0.05
N GLY A 210 21.43 14.96 0.58
CA GLY A 210 22.12 16.27 0.61
C GLY A 210 21.81 17.18 1.78
N GLU A 211 20.89 16.80 2.68
CA GLU A 211 20.63 17.49 3.96
C GLU A 211 21.24 16.68 5.12
N MET A 212 22.51 16.90 5.40
CA MET A 212 23.17 16.50 6.65
C MET A 212 23.54 17.74 7.46
#